data_a6df38221b780ba5a581c5c4992b68f0
#
_entry.id   a6df38221b780ba5a581c5c4992b68f0
#
_cell.length_a   1.000
_cell.length_b   1.000
_cell.length_c   1.000
_cell.angle_alpha   90.00
_cell.angle_beta   90.00
_cell.angle_gamma   90.00
#
_symmetry.space_group_name_H-M   'P 1'
#
loop_
_entity.id
_entity.type
_entity.pdbx_description
1 polymer ?
#
loop_
_entity_poly.entity_id
_entity_poly.type
_entity_poly.pdbx_seq_one_letter_code
_entity_poly.pdbx_strand_id
1 'polypeptide(L)'
;MRTSVTFHRPKTLKKDRNPKYPRISAPPRNKLDHYQILKYPLTTESAMKKIEDNNTLVFIVDIRADKRKIKDAVKKMYEIQTKKVNTLIRPDGTKKAYVRLTPDYDALDVANKIGII
;
A
#
# COMPACT_ATOMS: atom_id res chain seq x y z
N MET A 1 -8.08 -42.83 -21.66
CA MET A 1 -7.38 -43.31 -20.45
C MET A 1 -6.94 -42.10 -19.60
N ARG A 2 -7.18 -42.19 -18.29
CA ARG A 2 -6.71 -41.15 -17.37
C ARG A 2 -5.23 -41.37 -17.03
N THR A 3 -4.43 -40.30 -17.15
CA THR A 3 -3.00 -40.41 -16.93
C THR A 3 -2.56 -39.87 -15.55
N SER A 4 -3.47 -39.22 -14.82
CA SER A 4 -3.20 -38.72 -13.46
C SER A 4 -4.08 -39.46 -12.44
N VAL A 5 -3.58 -39.56 -11.21
CA VAL A 5 -4.27 -40.27 -10.13
C VAL A 5 -5.45 -39.45 -9.59
N THR A 6 -5.33 -38.11 -9.60
CA THR A 6 -6.33 -37.22 -9.04
C THR A 6 -7.29 -36.75 -10.11
N PHE A 7 -8.58 -36.90 -9.83
CA PHE A 7 -9.63 -36.37 -10.72
C PHE A 7 -10.00 -34.94 -10.31
N HIS A 8 -9.88 -34.03 -11.25
CA HIS A 8 -10.35 -32.65 -11.08
C HIS A 8 -11.59 -32.46 -11.91
N ARG A 9 -12.57 -31.77 -11.35
CA ARG A 9 -13.83 -31.49 -12.08
C ARG A 9 -13.51 -30.71 -13.36
N PRO A 10 -13.97 -31.19 -14.51
CA PRO A 10 -13.76 -30.47 -15.77
C PRO A 10 -14.50 -29.14 -15.75
N LYS A 11 -13.94 -28.16 -16.46
CA LYS A 11 -14.57 -26.86 -16.61
C LYS A 11 -15.77 -27.01 -17.53
N THR A 12 -16.91 -26.55 -17.08
CA THR A 12 -18.15 -26.57 -17.85
C THR A 12 -18.57 -25.14 -18.19
N LEU A 13 -19.51 -25.00 -19.09
CA LEU A 13 -20.04 -23.70 -19.49
C LEU A 13 -20.64 -22.98 -18.26
N LYS A 14 -20.21 -21.78 -18.03
CA LYS A 14 -20.78 -20.90 -17.01
C LYS A 14 -21.58 -19.81 -17.71
N LYS A 15 -22.85 -19.73 -17.37
CA LYS A 15 -23.68 -18.65 -17.88
C LYS A 15 -23.33 -17.34 -17.17
N ASP A 16 -23.27 -16.27 -17.93
CA ASP A 16 -23.08 -14.95 -17.38
C ASP A 16 -24.29 -14.57 -16.53
N ARG A 17 -24.01 -13.87 -15.44
CA ARG A 17 -25.08 -13.37 -14.59
C ARG A 17 -25.77 -12.20 -15.26
N ASN A 18 -27.07 -12.26 -15.28
CA ASN A 18 -27.92 -11.19 -15.83
C ASN A 18 -29.01 -10.87 -14.81
N PRO A 19 -28.70 -10.17 -13.73
CA PRO A 19 -29.66 -9.88 -12.67
C PRO A 19 -30.73 -8.90 -13.15
N LYS A 20 -31.93 -9.03 -12.61
CA LYS A 20 -33.03 -8.12 -12.91
C LYS A 20 -32.81 -6.72 -12.38
N TYR A 21 -32.07 -6.60 -11.28
CA TYR A 21 -31.74 -5.34 -10.66
C TYR A 21 -30.37 -5.46 -9.97
N PRO A 22 -29.59 -4.39 -9.91
CA PRO A 22 -28.34 -4.43 -9.15
C PRO A 22 -28.64 -4.50 -7.66
N ARG A 23 -27.83 -5.26 -6.93
CA ARG A 23 -27.97 -5.38 -5.48
C ARG A 23 -27.62 -4.06 -4.77
N ILE A 24 -26.72 -3.32 -5.38
CA ILE A 24 -26.30 -2.00 -4.90
C ILE A 24 -26.64 -1.00 -5.99
N SER A 25 -27.52 -0.03 -5.69
CA SER A 25 -28.02 0.93 -6.68
C SER A 25 -27.01 2.01 -7.02
N ALA A 26 -26.08 2.27 -6.12
CA ALA A 26 -25.01 3.26 -6.34
C ALA A 26 -23.70 2.72 -5.78
N PRO A 27 -22.56 2.97 -6.46
CA PRO A 27 -21.28 2.54 -5.93
C PRO A 27 -20.97 3.28 -4.62
N PRO A 28 -20.40 2.58 -3.62
CA PRO A 28 -20.00 3.23 -2.38
C PRO A 28 -18.85 4.20 -2.63
N ARG A 29 -18.77 5.23 -1.78
CA ARG A 29 -17.64 6.16 -1.83
C ARG A 29 -16.36 5.39 -1.53
N ASN A 30 -15.29 5.75 -2.21
CA ASN A 30 -13.97 5.20 -1.92
C ASN A 30 -13.54 5.69 -0.53
N LYS A 31 -13.49 4.76 0.43
CA LYS A 31 -13.16 5.07 1.83
C LYS A 31 -11.66 5.12 2.08
N LEU A 32 -10.84 4.74 1.11
CA LEU A 32 -9.40 4.66 1.27
C LEU A 32 -8.72 5.54 0.22
N ASP A 33 -8.83 6.85 0.41
CA ASP A 33 -8.10 7.83 -0.41
C ASP A 33 -6.68 8.02 0.14
N HIS A 34 -5.87 8.83 -0.54
CA HIS A 34 -4.47 9.00 -0.14
C HIS A 34 -4.30 9.66 1.24
N TYR A 35 -5.26 10.46 1.68
CA TYR A 35 -5.22 11.04 3.03
C TYR A 35 -5.53 10.02 4.12
N GLN A 36 -6.34 9.02 3.80
CA GLN A 36 -6.69 7.95 4.73
C GLN A 36 -5.64 6.84 4.75
N ILE A 37 -4.92 6.65 3.65
CA ILE A 37 -3.86 5.64 3.57
C ILE A 37 -2.69 6.01 4.46
N LEU A 38 -2.16 7.22 4.31
CA LEU A 38 -1.02 7.69 5.11
C LEU A 38 -1.54 8.40 6.35
N LYS A 39 -1.31 7.80 7.52
CA LYS A 39 -1.78 8.37 8.80
C LYS A 39 -0.81 9.41 9.35
N TYR A 40 0.44 9.01 9.56
CA TYR A 40 1.47 9.90 10.09
C TYR A 40 2.85 9.29 9.84
N PRO A 41 3.89 10.12 9.74
CA PRO A 41 5.27 9.62 9.66
C PRO A 41 5.75 9.20 11.05
N LEU A 42 6.62 8.17 11.08
CA LEU A 42 7.21 7.69 12.31
C LEU A 42 8.51 8.46 12.58
N THR A 43 8.68 8.94 13.82
CA THR A 43 9.78 9.84 14.19
C THR A 43 10.75 9.25 15.20
N THR A 44 10.79 7.94 15.38
CA THR A 44 11.74 7.27 16.29
C THR A 44 13.17 7.39 15.77
N GLU A 45 14.15 7.18 16.66
CA GLU A 45 15.57 7.18 16.27
C GLU A 45 15.88 6.18 15.17
N SER A 46 15.28 4.98 15.26
CA SER A 46 15.44 3.94 14.24
C SER A 46 14.91 4.39 12.88
N ALA A 47 13.79 5.10 12.88
CA ALA A 47 13.22 5.65 11.65
C ALA A 47 14.11 6.75 11.07
N MET A 48 14.69 7.59 11.93
CA MET A 48 15.63 8.63 11.50
C MET A 48 16.87 8.04 10.86
N LYS A 49 17.39 6.95 11.40
CA LYS A 49 18.53 6.23 10.81
C LYS A 49 18.19 5.68 9.42
N LYS A 50 16.97 5.18 9.24
CA LYS A 50 16.52 4.72 7.92
C LYS A 50 16.52 5.85 6.90
N ILE A 51 16.13 7.04 7.30
CA ILE A 51 16.14 8.23 6.44
C ILE A 51 17.57 8.56 6.02
N GLU A 52 18.49 8.59 6.97
CA GLU A 52 19.88 9.00 6.73
C GLU A 52 20.67 7.94 5.95
N ASP A 53 20.57 6.67 6.35
CA ASP A 53 21.44 5.61 5.84
C ASP A 53 20.87 4.93 4.59
N ASN A 54 19.55 4.78 4.50
CA ASN A 54 18.91 3.94 3.47
C ASN A 54 18.00 4.71 2.51
N ASN A 55 17.97 6.04 2.62
CA ASN A 55 17.10 6.89 1.79
C ASN A 55 15.64 6.42 1.84
N THR A 56 15.17 6.07 3.04
CA THR A 56 13.88 5.44 3.27
C THR A 56 13.07 6.25 4.28
N LEU A 57 11.83 6.57 3.94
CA LEU A 57 10.87 7.18 4.86
C LEU A 57 10.02 6.09 5.51
N VAL A 58 9.64 6.30 6.75
CA VAL A 58 8.80 5.35 7.49
C VAL A 58 7.49 6.03 7.86
N PHE A 59 6.39 5.40 7.46
CA PHE A 59 5.04 5.90 7.72
C PHE A 59 4.21 4.84 8.42
N ILE A 60 3.29 5.30 9.26
CA ILE A 60 2.21 4.44 9.74
C ILE A 60 1.03 4.65 8.79
N VAL A 61 0.52 3.55 8.26
CA VAL A 61 -0.52 3.56 7.24
C VAL A 61 -1.73 2.75 7.70
N ASP A 62 -2.83 2.87 6.95
CA ASP A 62 -4.03 2.08 7.21
C ASP A 62 -3.74 0.60 6.95
N ILE A 63 -4.25 -0.28 7.83
CA ILE A 63 -4.01 -1.73 7.71
C ILE A 63 -4.60 -2.31 6.43
N ARG A 64 -5.60 -1.67 5.84
CA ARG A 64 -6.22 -2.10 4.59
C ARG A 64 -5.44 -1.72 3.35
N ALA A 65 -4.44 -0.85 3.49
CA ALA A 65 -3.64 -0.38 2.35
C ALA A 65 -2.63 -1.44 1.93
N ASP A 66 -2.52 -1.68 0.63
CA ASP A 66 -1.48 -2.52 0.06
C ASP A 66 -0.29 -1.68 -0.41
N LYS A 67 0.76 -2.34 -0.90
CA LYS A 67 1.99 -1.65 -1.32
C LYS A 67 1.74 -0.67 -2.46
N ARG A 68 0.86 -1.03 -3.40
CA ARG A 68 0.52 -0.15 -4.54
C ARG A 68 -0.19 1.11 -4.08
N LYS A 69 -1.16 0.95 -3.19
CA LYS A 69 -1.92 2.08 -2.65
C LYS A 69 -1.00 3.02 -1.86
N ILE A 70 -0.10 2.46 -1.07
CA ILE A 70 0.89 3.24 -0.31
C ILE A 70 1.80 4.03 -1.26
N LYS A 71 2.31 3.36 -2.31
CA LYS A 71 3.17 3.99 -3.30
C LYS A 71 2.45 5.14 -4.02
N ASP A 72 1.23 4.91 -4.45
CA ASP A 72 0.42 5.93 -5.12
C ASP A 72 0.09 7.11 -4.19
N ALA A 73 -0.21 6.82 -2.93
CA ALA A 73 -0.49 7.85 -1.93
C ALA A 73 0.71 8.75 -1.67
N VAL A 74 1.88 8.15 -1.51
CA VAL A 74 3.13 8.91 -1.31
C VAL A 74 3.41 9.79 -2.52
N LYS A 75 3.25 9.26 -3.73
CA LYS A 75 3.45 10.01 -4.96
C LYS A 75 2.51 11.21 -5.06
N LYS A 76 1.24 11.01 -4.72
CA LYS A 76 0.25 12.09 -4.80
C LYS A 76 0.43 13.16 -3.73
N MET A 77 0.76 12.76 -2.50
CA MET A 77 0.86 13.70 -1.39
C MET A 77 2.15 14.52 -1.40
N TYR A 78 3.27 13.89 -1.75
CA TYR A 78 4.58 14.52 -1.63
C TYR A 78 5.27 14.74 -2.96
N GLU A 79 4.65 14.29 -4.06
CA GLU A 79 5.17 14.44 -5.43
C GLU A 79 6.57 13.84 -5.58
N ILE A 80 6.82 12.71 -4.92
CA ILE A 80 8.09 11.99 -4.97
C ILE A 80 7.88 10.61 -5.56
N GLN A 81 8.93 10.07 -6.19
CA GLN A 81 8.89 8.72 -6.71
C GLN A 81 9.56 7.75 -5.74
N THR A 82 8.97 6.58 -5.62
CA THR A 82 9.47 5.55 -4.72
C THR A 82 10.02 4.38 -5.52
N LYS A 83 11.12 3.81 -5.02
CA LYS A 83 11.74 2.65 -5.62
C LYS A 83 11.08 1.37 -5.14
N LYS A 84 10.82 1.28 -3.84
CA LYS A 84 10.30 0.07 -3.22
C LYS A 84 9.54 0.42 -1.95
N VAL A 85 8.49 -0.33 -1.68
CA VAL A 85 7.72 -0.20 -0.45
C VAL A 85 7.70 -1.57 0.24
N ASN A 86 8.15 -1.61 1.48
CA ASN A 86 8.06 -2.78 2.34
C ASN A 86 7.12 -2.47 3.50
N THR A 87 6.30 -3.44 3.89
CA THR A 87 5.32 -3.25 4.94
C THR A 87 5.42 -4.35 5.98
N LEU A 88 5.03 -4.01 7.20
CA LEU A 88 4.83 -4.97 8.27
C LEU A 88 3.62 -4.56 9.10
N ILE A 89 3.01 -5.52 9.78
CA ILE A 89 1.91 -5.26 10.70
C ILE A 89 2.47 -5.28 12.12
N ARG A 90 2.22 -4.20 12.85
CA ARG A 90 2.70 -4.07 14.22
C ARG A 90 1.79 -4.87 15.18
N PRO A 91 2.30 -5.24 16.37
CA PRO A 91 1.46 -5.95 17.35
C PRO A 91 0.20 -5.21 17.79
N ASP A 92 0.19 -3.88 17.69
CA ASP A 92 -0.97 -3.07 18.06
C ASP A 92 -2.03 -2.98 16.95
N GLY A 93 -1.82 -3.69 15.83
CA GLY A 93 -2.78 -3.73 14.73
C GLY A 93 -2.62 -2.64 13.68
N THR A 94 -1.58 -1.81 13.77
CA THR A 94 -1.28 -0.82 12.74
C THR A 94 -0.25 -1.35 11.75
N LYS A 95 -0.28 -0.83 10.52
CA LYS A 95 0.68 -1.21 9.49
C LYS A 95 1.77 -0.15 9.39
N LYS A 96 3.02 -0.59 9.40
CA LYS A 96 4.18 0.27 9.18
C LYS A 96 4.72 0.03 7.78
N ALA A 97 4.99 1.10 7.04
CA ALA A 97 5.51 1.04 5.69
C ALA A 97 6.89 1.68 5.62
N TYR A 98 7.84 0.97 5.04
CA TYR A 98 9.16 1.50 4.70
C TYR A 98 9.13 1.87 3.22
N VAL A 99 9.17 3.16 2.93
CA VAL A 99 9.11 3.70 1.58
C VAL A 99 10.50 4.13 1.15
N ARG A 100 11.14 3.32 0.31
CA ARG A 100 12.46 3.64 -0.21
C ARG A 100 12.34 4.52 -1.44
N LEU A 101 12.98 5.67 -1.40
CA LEU A 101 12.94 6.63 -2.50
C LEU A 101 13.95 6.27 -3.58
N THR A 102 13.71 6.78 -4.80
CA THR A 102 14.68 6.67 -5.87
C THR A 102 15.90 7.55 -5.56
N PRO A 103 17.07 7.26 -6.16
CA PRO A 103 18.26 8.09 -5.92
C PRO A 103 18.11 9.55 -6.32
N ASP A 104 17.12 9.89 -7.14
CA ASP A 104 16.85 11.27 -7.56
C ASP A 104 16.32 12.14 -6.42
N TYR A 105 15.81 11.52 -5.35
CA TYR A 105 15.25 12.21 -4.20
C TYR A 105 16.04 11.85 -2.95
N ASP A 106 16.33 12.87 -2.15
CA ASP A 106 16.97 12.67 -0.85
C ASP A 106 15.89 12.59 0.22
N ALA A 107 15.85 11.47 0.94
CA ALA A 107 14.86 11.27 2.00
C ALA A 107 14.98 12.31 3.11
N LEU A 108 16.20 12.78 3.39
CA LEU A 108 16.42 13.82 4.41
C LEU A 108 15.75 15.13 4.01
N ASP A 109 15.90 15.54 2.75
CA ASP A 109 15.26 16.75 2.22
C ASP A 109 13.74 16.64 2.25
N VAL A 110 13.21 15.48 1.86
CA VAL A 110 11.76 15.22 1.90
C VAL A 110 11.24 15.25 3.32
N ALA A 111 11.98 14.65 4.25
CA ALA A 111 11.63 14.65 5.68
C ALA A 111 11.58 16.06 6.24
N ASN A 112 12.51 16.94 5.84
CA ASN A 112 12.50 18.34 6.22
C ASN A 112 11.27 19.07 5.69
N LYS A 113 10.88 18.81 4.44
CA LYS A 113 9.66 19.40 3.83
C LYS A 113 8.39 18.94 4.53
N ILE A 114 8.34 17.67 4.92
CA ILE A 114 7.17 17.11 5.63
C ILE A 114 7.10 17.63 7.08
N GLY A 115 8.24 17.97 7.65
CA GLY A 115 8.32 18.46 9.02
C GLY A 115 8.63 17.36 10.04
N ILE A 116 9.20 16.23 9.60
CA ILE A 116 9.61 15.14 10.49
C ILE A 116 10.83 15.56 11.32
N ILE A 117 11.71 16.32 10.72
CA ILE A 117 12.96 16.80 11.35
C ILE A 117 12.88 18.30 11.57
#